data_b685bea88494c68bfc1c14c6f1abfaaf
#
_entry.id   b685bea88494c68bfc1c14c6f1abfaaf
#
_cell.length_a   1.000
_cell.length_b   1.000
_cell.length_c   1.000
_cell.angle_alpha   90.00
_cell.angle_beta   90.00
_cell.angle_gamma   90.00
#
_symmetry.space_group_name_H-M   'P 1'
#
loop_
_entity.id
_entity.type
_entity.pdbx_description
1 polymer ?
#
loop_
_entity_poly.entity_id
_entity_poly.type
_entity_poly.pdbx_seq_one_letter_code
_entity_poly.pdbx_strand_id
1 'polypeptide(L)'
;NNRIGVGAFVRYFSTNPSRDDYVRISTYDHRAVAFGPQTEIRGYSRRLKTFFYVDFGLGGCYHHFKWGDGYDAKLEWLETYVKREELENQYPTSRWAYQFNYRLGAYVRLTRGLYADVAFTGIGHIFTRIPQKYISSDQFPFGFSVGLRFGRERR
;
A
#
# COMPACT_ATOMS: atom_id res chain seq x y z
N ASN A 1 2.95 -2.22 -30.75
CA ASN A 1 1.69 -2.87 -30.35
C ASN A 1 1.47 -2.61 -28.88
N ASN A 2 0.53 -1.73 -28.58
CA ASN A 2 0.07 -1.51 -27.20
C ASN A 2 -0.82 -2.69 -26.78
N ARG A 3 -0.63 -3.18 -25.59
CA ARG A 3 -1.44 -4.27 -25.04
C ARG A 3 -1.99 -3.86 -23.68
N ILE A 4 -3.23 -4.24 -23.44
CA ILE A 4 -3.89 -4.07 -22.16
C ILE A 4 -3.91 -5.43 -21.48
N GLY A 5 -3.49 -5.47 -20.23
CA GLY A 5 -3.57 -6.63 -19.35
C GLY A 5 -4.52 -6.35 -18.19
N VAL A 6 -5.23 -7.37 -17.74
CA VAL A 6 -6.07 -7.32 -16.54
C VAL A 6 -5.58 -8.41 -15.60
N GLY A 7 -5.48 -8.08 -14.33
CA GLY A 7 -5.02 -8.99 -13.28
C GLY A 7 -5.55 -8.60 -11.91
N ALA A 8 -4.92 -9.15 -10.90
CA ALA A 8 -5.17 -8.80 -9.52
C ALA A 8 -3.85 -8.54 -8.81
N PHE A 9 -3.89 -7.75 -7.76
CA PHE A 9 -2.75 -7.51 -6.88
C PHE A 9 -3.08 -7.94 -5.45
N VAL A 10 -2.04 -8.37 -4.75
CA VAL A 10 -2.02 -8.50 -3.29
C VAL A 10 -0.73 -7.84 -2.81
N ARG A 11 -0.83 -6.98 -1.78
CA ARG A 11 0.32 -6.28 -1.20
C ARG A 11 0.25 -6.36 0.32
N TYR A 12 1.40 -6.58 0.92
CA TYR A 12 1.58 -6.52 2.35
C TYR A 12 2.49 -5.34 2.69
N PHE A 13 2.11 -4.58 3.71
CA PHE A 13 2.88 -3.48 4.26
C PHE A 13 3.12 -3.74 5.74
N SER A 14 4.32 -3.43 6.19
CA SER A 14 4.65 -3.39 7.61
C SER A 14 5.52 -2.17 7.84
N THR A 15 5.13 -1.34 8.78
CA THR A 15 5.87 -0.16 9.17
C THR A 15 5.91 -0.05 10.68
N ASN A 16 7.03 0.39 11.21
CA ASN A 16 7.15 0.87 12.59
C ASN A 16 7.11 2.39 12.52
N PRO A 17 5.93 3.02 12.70
CA PRO A 17 5.86 4.46 12.68
C PRO A 17 6.75 5.04 13.79
N SER A 18 7.49 6.07 13.47
CA SER A 18 8.31 6.80 14.41
C SER A 18 7.47 7.28 15.60
N ARG A 19 8.05 7.25 16.78
CA ARG A 19 7.48 7.77 18.03
C ARG A 19 6.92 9.16 17.78
N ASP A 20 5.62 9.33 17.89
CA ASP A 20 5.03 10.62 18.05
C ASP A 20 5.12 11.00 19.54
N ASP A 21 6.09 11.83 19.89
CA ASP A 21 6.38 12.19 21.28
C ASP A 21 5.24 12.99 21.94
N TYR A 22 4.30 13.51 21.16
CA TYR A 22 3.18 14.32 21.66
C TYR A 22 2.00 13.48 22.18
N VAL A 23 1.84 12.26 21.73
CA VAL A 23 0.81 11.36 22.23
C VAL A 23 1.51 10.14 22.80
N ARG A 24 1.53 10.00 24.11
CA ARG A 24 2.15 8.87 24.83
C ARG A 24 1.59 7.48 24.50
N ILE A 25 0.68 7.39 23.54
CA ILE A 25 0.25 6.17 22.88
C ILE A 25 1.10 6.04 21.62
N SER A 26 2.24 5.41 21.73
CA SER A 26 3.07 5.09 20.57
C SER A 26 2.45 3.93 19.79
N THR A 27 2.27 4.09 18.48
CA THR A 27 2.01 2.95 17.60
C THR A 27 3.30 2.14 17.50
N TYR A 28 3.22 0.86 17.83
CA TYR A 28 4.36 -0.05 17.77
C TYR A 28 4.54 -0.67 16.41
N ASP A 29 3.44 -1.06 15.82
CA ASP A 29 3.47 -1.82 14.58
C ASP A 29 2.18 -1.53 13.81
N HIS A 30 2.34 -1.19 12.55
CA HIS A 30 1.24 -1.05 11.62
C HIS A 30 1.45 -2.03 10.49
N ARG A 31 0.49 -2.91 10.29
CA ARG A 31 0.45 -3.89 9.20
C ARG A 31 -0.78 -3.65 8.37
N ALA A 32 -0.63 -3.82 7.07
CA ALA A 32 -1.77 -3.75 6.17
C ALA A 32 -1.66 -4.77 5.05
N VAL A 33 -2.81 -5.29 4.64
CA VAL A 33 -2.95 -6.15 3.47
C VAL A 33 -3.91 -5.48 2.51
N ALA A 34 -3.45 -5.21 1.30
CA ALA A 34 -4.26 -4.65 0.24
C ALA A 34 -4.40 -5.64 -0.91
N PHE A 35 -5.58 -5.69 -1.52
CA PHE A 35 -5.86 -6.55 -2.65
C PHE A 35 -6.95 -5.95 -3.54
N GLY A 36 -6.91 -6.30 -4.80
CA GLY A 36 -7.92 -5.82 -5.76
C GLY A 36 -7.56 -6.11 -7.21
N PRO A 37 -8.45 -5.73 -8.13
CA PRO A 37 -8.18 -5.76 -9.55
C PRO A 37 -7.10 -4.75 -9.94
N GLN A 38 -6.36 -5.10 -11.00
CA GLN A 38 -5.31 -4.28 -11.58
C GLN A 38 -5.38 -4.33 -13.10
N THR A 39 -5.16 -3.19 -13.72
CA THR A 39 -5.05 -3.05 -15.17
C THR A 39 -3.68 -2.54 -15.55
N GLU A 40 -3.05 -3.20 -16.51
CA GLU A 40 -1.76 -2.82 -17.08
C GLU A 40 -1.95 -2.36 -18.52
N ILE A 41 -1.37 -1.21 -18.85
CA ILE A 41 -1.22 -0.74 -20.24
C ILE A 41 0.27 -0.76 -20.55
N ARG A 42 0.67 -1.48 -21.59
CA ARG A 42 2.08 -1.65 -21.94
C ARG A 42 2.38 -1.40 -23.41
N GLY A 43 3.54 -0.82 -23.65
CA GLY A 43 4.11 -0.61 -24.97
C GLY A 43 5.52 -1.18 -25.09
N TYR A 44 5.91 -1.63 -26.25
CA TYR A 44 7.24 -2.16 -26.51
C TYR A 44 8.07 -1.20 -27.36
N SER A 45 9.25 -0.84 -26.87
CA SER A 45 10.26 -0.09 -27.61
C SER A 45 11.22 -1.05 -28.30
N ARG A 46 11.19 -1.07 -29.64
CA ARG A 46 12.14 -1.88 -30.43
C ARG A 46 13.58 -1.43 -30.27
N ARG A 47 13.82 -0.11 -30.15
CA ARG A 47 15.17 0.45 -30.00
C ARG A 47 15.82 0.03 -28.68
N LEU A 48 15.06 0.06 -27.59
CA LEU A 48 15.57 -0.26 -26.25
C LEU A 48 15.38 -1.74 -25.88
N LYS A 49 14.67 -2.51 -26.71
CA LYS A 49 14.28 -3.91 -26.41
C LYS A 49 13.59 -4.06 -25.05
N THR A 50 12.83 -3.02 -24.66
CA THR A 50 12.26 -2.84 -23.33
C THR A 50 10.75 -2.62 -23.46
N PHE A 51 10.02 -3.18 -22.51
CA PHE A 51 8.61 -2.88 -22.33
C PHE A 51 8.47 -1.76 -21.32
N PHE A 52 7.66 -0.76 -21.65
CA PHE A 52 7.20 0.27 -20.72
C PHE A 52 5.75 -0.02 -20.36
N TYR A 53 5.38 0.23 -19.12
CA TYR A 53 4.02 0.00 -18.68
C TYR A 53 3.54 1.01 -17.65
N VAL A 54 2.23 1.14 -17.58
CA VAL A 54 1.53 1.83 -16.50
C VAL A 54 0.50 0.85 -15.94
N ASP A 55 0.54 0.63 -14.65
CA ASP A 55 -0.44 -0.16 -13.92
C ASP A 55 -1.32 0.74 -13.07
N PHE A 56 -2.59 0.42 -13.03
CA PHE A 56 -3.56 0.99 -12.11
C PHE A 56 -4.30 -0.14 -11.39
N GLY A 57 -4.37 -0.02 -10.07
CA GLY A 57 -5.13 -0.95 -9.23
C GLY A 57 -6.03 -0.19 -8.28
N LEU A 58 -7.22 -0.75 -8.05
CA LEU A 58 -8.16 -0.26 -7.05
C LEU A 58 -8.62 -1.46 -6.22
N GLY A 59 -8.68 -1.29 -4.90
CA GLY A 59 -9.08 -2.40 -4.05
C GLY A 59 -9.32 -2.04 -2.60
N GLY A 60 -9.54 -3.07 -1.79
CA GLY A 60 -9.63 -2.97 -0.35
C GLY A 60 -8.25 -3.05 0.31
N CYS A 61 -8.10 -2.38 1.42
CA CYS A 61 -6.93 -2.46 2.28
C CYS A 61 -7.39 -2.64 3.73
N TYR A 62 -6.95 -3.72 4.34
CA TYR A 62 -7.18 -3.97 5.76
C TYR A 62 -5.96 -3.55 6.55
N HIS A 63 -6.13 -2.59 7.46
CA HIS A 63 -5.11 -2.08 8.35
C HIS A 63 -5.28 -2.70 9.73
N HIS A 64 -4.17 -3.09 10.33
CA HIS A 64 -4.07 -3.55 11.71
C HIS A 64 -3.00 -2.74 12.43
N PHE A 65 -3.37 -2.15 13.57
CA PHE A 65 -2.50 -1.34 14.41
C PHE A 65 -2.28 -2.06 15.74
N LYS A 66 -1.03 -2.28 16.08
CA LYS A 66 -0.65 -2.75 17.42
C LYS A 66 -0.15 -1.55 18.20
N TRP A 67 -0.92 -1.15 19.19
CA TRP A 67 -0.58 -0.05 20.08
C TRP A 67 0.41 -0.50 21.14
N GLY A 68 1.15 0.46 21.73
CA GLY A 68 2.13 0.19 22.75
C GLY A 68 1.55 -0.11 24.12
N ASP A 69 2.43 -0.49 25.01
CA ASP A 69 2.10 -0.75 26.40
C ASP A 69 1.44 0.49 27.05
N GLY A 70 0.36 0.26 27.77
CA GLY A 70 -0.43 1.34 28.37
C GLY A 70 -1.56 1.89 27.50
N TYR A 71 -1.77 1.34 26.31
CA TYR A 71 -2.89 1.73 25.44
C TYR A 71 -4.24 1.57 26.15
N ASP A 72 -4.49 0.39 26.75
CA ASP A 72 -5.76 0.12 27.42
C ASP A 72 -5.98 1.05 28.62
N ALA A 73 -4.97 1.23 29.46
CA ALA A 73 -5.02 2.14 30.60
C ALA A 73 -5.25 3.59 30.18
N LYS A 74 -4.68 4.00 29.04
CA LYS A 74 -4.90 5.32 28.48
C LYS A 74 -6.30 5.50 27.92
N LEU A 75 -6.85 4.49 27.26
CA LEU A 75 -8.23 4.50 26.80
C LEU A 75 -9.20 4.60 27.97
N GLU A 76 -9.03 3.79 29.00
CA GLU A 76 -9.85 3.81 30.21
C GLU A 76 -9.85 5.20 30.90
N TRP A 77 -8.68 5.83 30.97
CA TRP A 77 -8.59 7.22 31.46
C TRP A 77 -9.33 8.20 30.57
N LEU A 78 -9.20 8.09 29.24
CA LEU A 78 -9.84 8.99 28.29
C LEU A 78 -11.35 8.78 28.24
N GLU A 79 -11.88 7.57 28.48
CA GLU A 79 -13.31 7.27 28.55
C GLU A 79 -14.04 8.09 29.63
N THR A 80 -13.30 8.60 30.61
CA THR A 80 -13.85 9.53 31.61
C THR A 80 -14.29 10.87 31.01
N TYR A 81 -13.69 11.28 29.90
CA TYR A 81 -13.89 12.59 29.27
C TYR A 81 -14.50 12.54 27.87
N VAL A 82 -14.36 11.41 27.18
CA VAL A 82 -14.71 11.25 25.76
C VAL A 82 -15.47 9.95 25.58
N LYS A 83 -16.51 9.95 24.74
CA LYS A 83 -17.26 8.72 24.44
C LYS A 83 -16.35 7.66 23.82
N ARG A 84 -16.55 6.42 24.23
CA ARG A 84 -15.77 5.26 23.74
C ARG A 84 -15.76 5.17 22.20
N GLU A 85 -16.90 5.39 21.56
CA GLU A 85 -17.01 5.36 20.10
C GLU A 85 -16.08 6.37 19.41
N GLU A 86 -15.91 7.54 20.01
CA GLU A 86 -15.01 8.58 19.50
C GLU A 86 -13.54 8.18 19.69
N LEU A 87 -13.22 7.55 20.82
CA LEU A 87 -11.90 7.02 21.08
C LEU A 87 -11.52 5.89 20.13
N GLU A 88 -12.42 4.96 19.87
CA GLU A 88 -12.22 3.88 18.90
C GLU A 88 -12.03 4.40 17.47
N ASN A 89 -12.61 5.55 17.15
CA ASN A 89 -12.38 6.23 15.88
C ASN A 89 -11.02 6.92 15.84
N GLN A 90 -10.55 7.47 16.95
CA GLN A 90 -9.25 8.12 17.04
C GLN A 90 -8.08 7.12 17.13
N TYR A 91 -8.28 5.98 17.80
CA TYR A 91 -7.27 4.95 18.06
C TYR A 91 -7.76 3.57 17.59
N PRO A 92 -7.96 3.36 16.30
CA PRO A 92 -8.46 2.10 15.81
C PRO A 92 -7.41 0.98 15.96
N THR A 93 -7.84 -0.22 16.34
CA THR A 93 -7.00 -1.42 16.30
C THR A 93 -6.99 -2.08 14.92
N SER A 94 -8.08 -1.90 14.17
CA SER A 94 -8.17 -2.35 12.79
C SER A 94 -9.18 -1.53 12.01
N ARG A 95 -8.94 -1.35 10.74
CA ARG A 95 -9.85 -0.62 9.84
C ARG A 95 -9.71 -1.09 8.40
N TRP A 96 -10.83 -1.00 7.70
CA TRP A 96 -10.88 -1.13 6.25
C TRP A 96 -10.77 0.24 5.59
N ALA A 97 -10.01 0.30 4.52
CA ALA A 97 -9.91 1.46 3.63
C ALA A 97 -10.01 1.01 2.17
N TYR A 98 -10.36 1.91 1.29
CA TYR A 98 -10.15 1.72 -0.14
C TYR A 98 -8.78 2.29 -0.52
N GLN A 99 -8.09 1.55 -1.37
CA GLN A 99 -6.77 1.91 -1.83
C GLN A 99 -6.74 1.94 -3.36
N PHE A 100 -6.13 2.96 -3.91
CA PHE A 100 -5.65 2.92 -5.28
C PHE A 100 -4.13 2.81 -5.31
N ASN A 101 -3.62 2.18 -6.33
CA ASN A 101 -2.19 2.11 -6.57
C ASN A 101 -1.91 2.34 -8.05
N TYR A 102 -0.74 2.88 -8.32
CA TYR A 102 -0.23 3.00 -9.67
C TYR A 102 1.24 2.63 -9.72
N ARG A 103 1.67 2.13 -10.85
CA ARG A 103 3.07 1.85 -11.14
C ARG A 103 3.39 2.36 -12.54
N LEU A 104 4.50 3.05 -12.64
CA LEU A 104 5.10 3.44 -13.91
C LEU A 104 6.44 2.73 -14.00
N GLY A 105 6.61 1.83 -14.95
CA GLY A 105 7.79 0.99 -14.96
C GLY A 105 8.25 0.54 -16.34
N ALA A 106 9.34 -0.19 -16.28
CA ALA A 106 9.92 -0.83 -17.44
C ALA A 106 10.42 -2.22 -17.07
N TYR A 107 10.28 -3.16 -18.00
CA TYR A 107 10.88 -4.48 -17.84
C TYR A 107 11.59 -4.93 -19.10
N VAL A 108 12.72 -5.59 -18.88
CA VAL A 108 13.55 -6.17 -19.93
C VAL A 108 13.54 -7.67 -19.82
N ARG A 109 13.53 -8.34 -20.96
CA ARG A 109 13.57 -9.78 -21.00
C ARG A 109 14.96 -10.29 -20.64
N LEU A 110 15.06 -11.16 -19.65
CA LEU A 110 16.28 -11.88 -19.27
C LEU A 110 16.36 -13.21 -20.01
N THR A 111 15.29 -14.00 -19.90
CA THR A 111 15.17 -15.29 -20.60
C THR A 111 13.74 -15.48 -21.10
N ARG A 112 13.43 -16.63 -21.69
CA ARG A 112 12.07 -16.95 -22.13
C ARG A 112 11.15 -17.08 -20.91
N GLY A 113 10.25 -16.09 -20.75
CA GLY A 113 9.26 -16.05 -19.67
C GLY A 113 9.74 -15.41 -18.37
N LEU A 114 10.98 -14.88 -18.32
CA LEU A 114 11.52 -14.17 -17.17
C LEU A 114 11.99 -12.77 -17.58
N TYR A 115 11.59 -11.77 -16.81
CA TYR A 115 11.91 -10.37 -17.03
C TYR A 115 12.42 -9.70 -15.74
N ALA A 116 13.38 -8.81 -15.86
CA ALA A 116 13.72 -7.87 -14.80
C ALA A 116 12.80 -6.67 -14.89
N ASP A 117 12.23 -6.24 -13.78
CA ASP A 117 11.25 -5.18 -13.67
C ASP A 117 11.75 -4.09 -12.72
N VAL A 118 11.65 -2.84 -13.14
CA VAL A 118 11.92 -1.66 -12.32
C VAL A 118 10.75 -0.72 -12.47
N ALA A 119 10.18 -0.27 -11.36
CA ALA A 119 9.04 0.63 -11.38
C ALA A 119 9.11 1.68 -10.27
N PHE A 120 8.58 2.85 -10.60
CA PHE A 120 8.11 3.82 -9.64
C PHE A 120 6.67 3.48 -9.25
N THR A 121 6.38 3.39 -7.97
CA THR A 121 5.08 2.99 -7.44
C THR A 121 4.53 4.08 -6.54
N GLY A 122 3.23 4.31 -6.63
CA GLY A 122 2.51 5.17 -5.70
C GLY A 122 1.28 4.46 -5.17
N ILE A 123 0.89 4.85 -3.95
CA ILE A 123 -0.26 4.31 -3.23
C ILE A 123 -1.03 5.48 -2.65
N GLY A 124 -2.34 5.46 -2.79
CA GLY A 124 -3.22 6.41 -2.16
C GLY A 124 -4.40 5.71 -1.51
N HIS A 125 -4.87 6.23 -0.40
CA HIS A 125 -6.06 5.75 0.28
C HIS A 125 -7.24 6.67 -0.03
N ILE A 126 -8.37 6.08 -0.33
CA ILE A 126 -9.60 6.79 -0.67
C ILE A 126 -10.67 6.40 0.36
N PHE A 127 -11.47 7.38 0.79
CA PHE A 127 -12.61 7.15 1.68
C PHE A 127 -12.26 6.35 2.95
N THR A 128 -11.15 6.69 3.57
CA THR A 128 -10.74 6.05 4.80
C THR A 128 -11.31 6.79 6.02
N ARG A 129 -11.80 6.03 7.00
CA ARG A 129 -12.14 6.54 8.32
C ARG A 129 -10.92 6.57 9.26
N ILE A 130 -9.78 6.10 8.79
CA ILE A 130 -8.54 6.13 9.57
C ILE A 130 -8.03 7.57 9.55
N PRO A 131 -7.77 8.19 10.71
CA PRO A 131 -7.16 9.51 10.75
C PRO A 131 -5.85 9.54 9.96
N GLN A 132 -5.66 10.57 9.14
CA GLN A 132 -4.47 10.69 8.27
C GLN A 132 -3.15 10.58 9.02
N LYS A 133 -3.11 10.96 10.30
CA LYS A 133 -1.93 10.82 11.15
C LYS A 133 -1.45 9.37 11.35
N TYR A 134 -2.32 8.37 11.14
CA TYR A 134 -1.97 6.95 11.23
C TYR A 134 -1.72 6.29 9.88
N ILE A 135 -2.20 6.92 8.82
CA ILE A 135 -1.84 6.59 7.44
C ILE A 135 -0.85 7.64 6.97
N SER A 136 0.17 7.91 7.78
CA SER A 136 1.03 9.04 7.58
C SER A 136 1.64 9.05 6.17
N SER A 137 1.94 10.24 5.70
CA SER A 137 2.76 10.51 4.51
C SER A 137 4.08 9.72 4.51
N ASP A 138 4.51 9.24 5.67
CA ASP A 138 5.69 8.41 5.85
C ASP A 138 5.48 6.96 5.39
N GLN A 139 4.25 6.53 5.16
CA GLN A 139 3.93 5.24 4.55
C GLN A 139 3.99 5.31 3.03
N PHE A 140 5.07 5.85 2.52
CA PHE A 140 5.47 5.82 1.12
C PHE A 140 4.31 5.97 0.13
N PRO A 141 3.78 7.18 -0.05
CA PRO A 141 2.92 7.40 -1.20
C PRO A 141 3.69 7.08 -2.49
N PHE A 142 5.04 7.09 -2.42
CA PHE A 142 5.91 6.86 -3.57
C PHE A 142 7.11 6.01 -3.20
N GLY A 143 7.53 5.13 -4.11
CA GLY A 143 8.70 4.30 -3.95
C GLY A 143 9.20 3.70 -5.25
N PHE A 144 10.41 3.18 -5.22
CA PHE A 144 10.96 2.38 -6.30
C PHE A 144 10.84 0.90 -5.96
N SER A 145 10.48 0.10 -6.94
CA SER A 145 10.48 -1.35 -6.83
C SER A 145 11.37 -1.97 -7.90
N VAL A 146 12.13 -2.98 -7.48
CA VAL A 146 12.89 -3.85 -8.38
C VAL A 146 12.39 -5.26 -8.16
N GLY A 147 12.16 -5.99 -9.22
CA GLY A 147 11.60 -7.33 -9.11
C GLY A 147 11.83 -8.20 -10.33
N LEU A 148 11.30 -9.39 -10.22
CA LEU A 148 11.24 -10.33 -11.33
C LEU A 148 9.78 -10.51 -11.74
N ARG A 149 9.55 -10.54 -13.04
CA ARG A 149 8.24 -10.76 -13.62
C ARG A 149 8.25 -12.06 -14.41
N PHE A 150 7.28 -12.89 -14.17
CA PHE A 150 7.10 -14.15 -14.87
C PHE A 150 5.91 -14.04 -15.81
N GLY A 151 6.02 -14.55 -17.01
CA GLY A 151 4.92 -14.52 -17.94
C GLY A 151 5.27 -15.13 -19.30
N ARG A 152 4.25 -15.60 -19.99
CA ARG A 152 4.38 -16.10 -21.36
C ARG A 152 3.91 -15.00 -22.31
N GLU A 153 4.82 -14.41 -23.07
CA GLU A 153 4.40 -13.59 -24.19
C GLU A 153 3.71 -14.46 -25.24
N ARG A 154 2.42 -14.23 -25.44
CA ARG A 154 1.79 -14.66 -26.69
C ARG A 154 2.22 -13.66 -27.77
N ARG A 155 2.97 -14.14 -28.73
CA ARG A 155 3.31 -13.40 -29.96
C ARG A 155 2.07 -13.12 -30.79
#